data_12f6e98703e27afb9c2302e44291a9d9
#
_entry.id   12f6e98703e27afb9c2302e44291a9d9
#
_cell.length_a   1.000
_cell.length_b   1.000
_cell.length_c   1.000
_cell.angle_alpha   90.00
_cell.angle_beta   90.00
_cell.angle_gamma   90.00
#
_symmetry.space_group_name_H-M   'P 1'
#
loop_
_entity.id
_entity.type
_entity.pdbx_description
1 polymer ?
#
loop_
_entity_poly.entity_id
_entity_poly.type
_entity_poly.pdbx_seq_one_letter_code
_entity_poly.pdbx_strand_id
1 'polypeptide(L)'
;MTAASDTPELEARVGHYYRMDGTYLVGREKLREYARAVQDYHPAHWDVEAARALGYNDVIAPLTFTSAPGMQCNRRMFEEIVVGYDTYLQTEEVFEQHRPIVAGDELVIDVELTSVRRTAGRDFITVTNTFTDIASGERVHTLHTTVVGVTADDIDAGVKEAVQNAMMHDMNILDIGANPEAYEKTVRPEGEVKISDGGLTRTPGTRPFDQVQAGDELPAHHTRLSRGDLVNYAGVAGDANPIHWDEEIAKLAGLPDVIAHGMLTMGLGAGFVSSWSGDPGAVTKYSVRLSQPAVVPAKEGADIEFTGKVKSLDPDTRSGAVIVGAKSAGKKIFGLATMNIRFR
;
A
#
# COMPACT_ATOMS: atom_id res chain seq x y z
N MET A 1 -29.92 11.33 15.60
CA MET A 1 -29.22 10.51 16.61
C MET A 1 -28.58 9.35 15.85
N THR A 2 -27.40 9.58 15.28
CA THR A 2 -26.57 8.53 14.71
C THR A 2 -25.96 7.76 15.85
N ALA A 3 -26.24 6.45 15.91
CA ALA A 3 -25.68 5.58 16.93
C ALA A 3 -24.15 5.63 16.86
N ALA A 4 -23.52 5.91 18.00
CA ALA A 4 -22.10 5.63 18.16
C ALA A 4 -21.86 4.18 17.72
N SER A 5 -20.82 3.95 16.91
CA SER A 5 -20.47 2.59 16.48
C SER A 5 -20.33 1.72 17.72
N ASP A 6 -21.14 0.67 17.80
CA ASP A 6 -21.05 -0.26 18.92
C ASP A 6 -19.82 -1.16 18.64
N THR A 7 -18.66 -0.78 19.18
CA THR A 7 -17.39 -1.52 18.99
C THR A 7 -17.55 -3.03 19.14
N PRO A 8 -18.34 -3.54 20.14
CA PRO A 8 -18.62 -4.97 20.27
C PRO A 8 -19.35 -5.57 19.06
N GLU A 9 -20.22 -4.82 18.38
CA GLU A 9 -20.89 -5.27 17.17
C GLU A 9 -19.89 -5.39 16.00
N LEU A 10 -18.96 -4.45 15.87
CA LEU A 10 -17.93 -4.49 14.84
C LEU A 10 -16.89 -5.58 15.13
N GLU A 11 -16.50 -5.78 16.40
CA GLU A 11 -15.60 -6.88 16.80
C GLU A 11 -16.20 -8.25 16.44
N ALA A 12 -17.52 -8.41 16.53
CA ALA A 12 -18.21 -9.63 16.15
C ALA A 12 -18.15 -9.93 14.63
N ARG A 13 -17.80 -8.93 13.81
CA ARG A 13 -17.62 -9.07 12.35
C ARG A 13 -16.19 -9.50 11.97
N VAL A 14 -15.26 -9.55 12.90
CA VAL A 14 -13.89 -10.06 12.64
C VAL A 14 -13.95 -11.47 12.05
N GLY A 15 -13.20 -11.73 10.99
CA GLY A 15 -13.27 -12.94 10.19
C GLY A 15 -14.25 -12.84 9.01
N HIS A 16 -14.96 -11.72 8.84
CA HIS A 16 -15.72 -11.49 7.62
C HIS A 16 -14.80 -11.53 6.42
N TYR A 17 -15.11 -12.35 5.45
CA TYR A 17 -14.26 -12.67 4.31
C TYR A 17 -15.10 -12.67 3.03
N TYR A 18 -14.51 -12.16 1.97
CA TYR A 18 -15.00 -12.35 0.61
C TYR A 18 -13.85 -12.41 -0.39
N ARG A 19 -14.11 -13.02 -1.54
CA ARG A 19 -13.23 -13.05 -2.69
C ARG A 19 -13.75 -12.08 -3.73
N MET A 20 -12.86 -11.30 -4.33
CA MET A 20 -13.18 -10.46 -5.48
C MET A 20 -13.69 -11.35 -6.63
N ASP A 21 -14.70 -10.88 -7.33
CA ASP A 21 -15.22 -11.57 -8.52
C ASP A 21 -14.21 -11.47 -9.67
N GLY A 22 -14.01 -12.58 -10.38
CA GLY A 22 -13.02 -12.65 -11.46
C GLY A 22 -11.57 -12.66 -10.98
N THR A 23 -10.68 -12.20 -11.85
CA THR A 23 -9.24 -12.24 -11.64
C THR A 23 -8.60 -10.91 -12.05
N TYR A 24 -7.47 -10.59 -11.45
CA TYR A 24 -6.69 -9.41 -11.80
C TYR A 24 -5.48 -9.82 -12.67
N LEU A 25 -5.54 -9.52 -13.96
CA LEU A 25 -4.41 -9.71 -14.86
C LEU A 25 -3.40 -8.55 -14.72
N VAL A 26 -2.18 -8.87 -14.35
CA VAL A 26 -1.10 -7.89 -14.17
C VAL A 26 -0.55 -7.45 -15.52
N GLY A 27 -0.97 -6.28 -15.98
CA GLY A 27 -0.55 -5.71 -17.25
C GLY A 27 0.81 -5.01 -17.16
N ARG A 28 1.70 -5.25 -18.15
CA ARG A 28 3.02 -4.61 -18.21
C ARG A 28 2.94 -3.09 -18.16
N GLU A 29 2.03 -2.49 -18.93
CA GLU A 29 1.91 -1.03 -18.97
C GLU A 29 1.38 -0.48 -17.63
N LYS A 30 0.48 -1.20 -16.97
CA LYS A 30 0.01 -0.82 -15.63
C LYS A 30 1.14 -0.80 -14.60
N LEU A 31 2.07 -1.74 -14.68
CA LEU A 31 3.27 -1.74 -13.82
C LEU A 31 4.17 -0.54 -14.09
N ARG A 32 4.38 -0.21 -15.36
CA ARG A 32 5.17 0.97 -15.77
C ARG A 32 4.51 2.28 -15.34
N GLU A 33 3.18 2.40 -15.52
CA GLU A 33 2.41 3.55 -15.06
C GLU A 33 2.53 3.72 -13.54
N TYR A 34 2.40 2.61 -12.80
CA TYR A 34 2.52 2.64 -11.34
C TYR A 34 3.95 3.00 -10.89
N ALA A 35 4.96 2.40 -11.51
CA ALA A 35 6.36 2.74 -11.24
C ALA A 35 6.66 4.22 -11.48
N ARG A 36 6.09 4.80 -12.57
CA ARG A 36 6.17 6.24 -12.82
C ARG A 36 5.49 7.05 -11.74
N ALA A 37 4.29 6.64 -11.33
CA ALA A 37 3.51 7.37 -10.33
C ALA A 37 4.18 7.41 -8.97
N VAL A 38 4.91 6.35 -8.58
CA VAL A 38 5.69 6.30 -7.34
C VAL A 38 7.16 6.66 -7.53
N GLN A 39 7.53 7.19 -8.70
CA GLN A 39 8.89 7.60 -9.06
C GLN A 39 9.95 6.51 -8.82
N ASP A 40 9.57 5.24 -8.99
CA ASP A 40 10.51 4.12 -8.93
C ASP A 40 11.08 3.85 -10.32
N TYR A 41 12.32 4.28 -10.52
CA TYR A 41 13.02 4.17 -11.80
C TYR A 41 13.96 2.97 -11.88
N HIS A 42 13.80 1.99 -10.97
CA HIS A 42 14.60 0.78 -11.06
C HIS A 42 14.35 0.06 -12.40
N PRO A 43 15.40 -0.28 -13.19
CA PRO A 43 15.23 -0.79 -14.55
C PRO A 43 14.32 -2.01 -14.68
N ALA A 44 14.26 -2.86 -13.65
CA ALA A 44 13.41 -4.06 -13.66
C ALA A 44 11.89 -3.78 -13.73
N HIS A 45 11.45 -2.54 -13.45
CA HIS A 45 10.05 -2.13 -13.61
C HIS A 45 9.74 -1.65 -15.03
N TRP A 46 10.77 -1.40 -15.85
CA TRP A 46 10.63 -0.70 -17.13
C TRP A 46 11.04 -1.54 -18.33
N ASP A 47 12.13 -2.28 -18.18
CA ASP A 47 12.79 -3.03 -19.25
C ASP A 47 12.79 -4.52 -18.94
N VAL A 48 12.30 -5.31 -19.91
CA VAL A 48 12.19 -6.76 -19.75
C VAL A 48 13.55 -7.42 -19.63
N GLU A 49 14.55 -6.94 -20.39
CA GLU A 49 15.89 -7.52 -20.35
C GLU A 49 16.61 -7.20 -19.03
N ALA A 50 16.36 -6.01 -18.47
CA ALA A 50 16.84 -5.66 -17.13
C ALA A 50 16.21 -6.56 -16.04
N ALA A 51 14.91 -6.83 -16.15
CA ALA A 51 14.22 -7.75 -15.24
C ALA A 51 14.76 -9.20 -15.41
N ARG A 52 14.98 -9.65 -16.64
CA ARG A 52 15.58 -10.97 -16.92
C ARG A 52 17.00 -11.12 -16.39
N ALA A 53 17.79 -10.05 -16.43
CA ALA A 53 19.13 -10.05 -15.84
C ALA A 53 19.12 -10.28 -14.31
N LEU A 54 18.00 -9.96 -13.65
CA LEU A 54 17.73 -10.27 -12.24
C LEU A 54 17.06 -11.64 -12.03
N GLY A 55 16.75 -12.38 -13.10
CA GLY A 55 16.13 -13.71 -13.04
C GLY A 55 14.59 -13.70 -13.13
N TYR A 56 13.96 -12.59 -13.45
CA TYR A 56 12.51 -12.49 -13.63
C TYR A 56 12.12 -12.74 -15.09
N ASN A 57 10.93 -13.27 -15.31
CA ASN A 57 10.46 -13.59 -16.67
C ASN A 57 10.04 -12.33 -17.46
N ASP A 58 9.59 -11.29 -16.77
CA ASP A 58 9.13 -10.02 -17.32
C ASP A 58 9.34 -8.89 -16.30
N VAL A 59 8.93 -7.66 -16.60
CA VAL A 59 8.99 -6.55 -15.67
C VAL A 59 8.24 -6.88 -14.38
N ILE A 60 8.82 -6.51 -13.26
CA ILE A 60 8.26 -6.77 -11.93
C ILE A 60 7.49 -5.56 -11.40
N ALA A 61 6.50 -5.82 -10.58
CA ALA A 61 5.74 -4.77 -9.91
C ALA A 61 6.60 -4.02 -8.89
N PRO A 62 6.47 -2.68 -8.76
CA PRO A 62 6.93 -2.00 -7.56
C PRO A 62 6.29 -2.61 -6.30
N LEU A 63 7.02 -2.65 -5.20
CA LEU A 63 6.60 -3.34 -3.97
C LEU A 63 5.20 -2.94 -3.48
N THR A 64 4.84 -1.67 -3.63
CA THR A 64 3.55 -1.13 -3.17
C THR A 64 2.42 -1.24 -4.20
N PHE A 65 2.64 -1.87 -5.34
CA PHE A 65 1.66 -1.98 -6.43
C PHE A 65 0.33 -2.58 -6.00
N THR A 66 0.36 -3.58 -5.13
CA THR A 66 -0.85 -4.29 -4.65
C THR A 66 -1.81 -3.40 -3.86
N SER A 67 -1.36 -2.21 -3.42
CA SER A 67 -2.27 -1.24 -2.80
C SER A 67 -3.37 -0.77 -3.75
N ALA A 68 -3.09 -0.65 -5.05
CA ALA A 68 -4.06 -0.18 -6.03
C ALA A 68 -5.24 -1.16 -6.19
N PRO A 69 -5.05 -2.44 -6.57
CA PRO A 69 -6.16 -3.39 -6.60
C PRO A 69 -6.70 -3.71 -5.20
N GLY A 70 -5.86 -3.72 -4.15
CA GLY A 70 -6.30 -3.96 -2.77
C GLY A 70 -7.28 -2.91 -2.27
N MET A 71 -7.01 -1.64 -2.50
CA MET A 71 -7.90 -0.54 -2.11
C MET A 71 -9.25 -0.63 -2.81
N GLN A 72 -9.27 -0.97 -4.10
CA GLN A 72 -10.52 -1.15 -4.84
C GLN A 72 -11.35 -2.31 -4.26
N CYS A 73 -10.70 -3.43 -3.94
CA CYS A 73 -11.36 -4.57 -3.30
C CYS A 73 -11.85 -4.24 -1.89
N ASN A 74 -11.13 -3.40 -1.13
CA ASN A 74 -11.48 -3.04 0.25
C ASN A 74 -12.67 -2.09 0.33
N ARG A 75 -13.03 -1.41 -0.75
CA ARG A 75 -14.11 -0.43 -0.73
C ARG A 75 -15.39 -1.00 -0.15
N ARG A 76 -15.81 -2.17 -0.62
CA ARG A 76 -17.00 -2.85 -0.12
C ARG A 76 -16.90 -3.17 1.39
N MET A 77 -15.71 -3.56 1.87
CA MET A 77 -15.49 -3.79 3.30
C MET A 77 -15.86 -2.54 4.13
N PHE A 78 -15.45 -1.36 3.65
CA PHE A 78 -15.69 -0.11 4.36
C PHE A 78 -17.06 0.52 4.08
N GLU A 79 -17.74 0.14 3.01
CA GLU A 79 -19.09 0.62 2.70
C GLU A 79 -20.19 -0.22 3.36
N GLU A 80 -20.01 -1.55 3.45
CA GLU A 80 -21.08 -2.46 3.84
C GLU A 80 -20.83 -3.19 5.18
N ILE A 81 -19.56 -3.49 5.49
CA ILE A 81 -19.20 -4.34 6.62
C ILE A 81 -18.72 -3.53 7.82
N VAL A 82 -17.78 -2.63 7.59
CA VAL A 82 -17.26 -1.72 8.61
C VAL A 82 -18.08 -0.44 8.57
N VAL A 83 -19.24 -0.44 9.25
CA VAL A 83 -20.18 0.67 9.24
C VAL A 83 -20.13 1.45 10.56
N GLY A 84 -20.68 2.67 10.57
CA GLY A 84 -20.76 3.53 11.74
C GLY A 84 -19.70 4.63 11.79
N TYR A 85 -18.93 4.80 10.71
CA TYR A 85 -17.95 5.88 10.54
C TYR A 85 -18.29 6.71 9.29
N ASP A 86 -17.94 7.99 9.33
CA ASP A 86 -18.15 8.91 8.22
C ASP A 86 -16.95 8.94 7.27
N THR A 87 -15.77 8.64 7.78
CA THR A 87 -14.54 8.48 6.99
C THR A 87 -13.53 7.60 7.71
N TYR A 88 -12.45 7.27 7.00
CA TYR A 88 -11.36 6.44 7.52
C TYR A 88 -10.02 7.13 7.28
N LEU A 89 -9.15 7.08 8.28
CA LEU A 89 -7.80 7.59 8.19
C LEU A 89 -6.81 6.41 8.25
N GLN A 90 -6.05 6.22 7.19
CA GLN A 90 -4.98 5.21 7.16
C GLN A 90 -3.89 5.55 8.18
N THR A 91 -3.52 4.58 8.99
CA THR A 91 -2.52 4.75 10.05
C THR A 91 -1.33 3.81 9.93
N GLU A 92 -1.54 2.62 9.40
CA GLU A 92 -0.47 1.64 9.20
C GLU A 92 -0.72 0.81 7.95
N GLU A 93 0.35 0.48 7.25
CA GLU A 93 0.33 -0.42 6.11
C GLU A 93 1.49 -1.39 6.19
N VAL A 94 1.20 -2.68 5.90
CA VAL A 94 2.22 -3.73 5.86
C VAL A 94 2.10 -4.51 4.57
N PHE A 95 3.18 -4.53 3.79
CA PHE A 95 3.35 -5.37 2.62
C PHE A 95 4.22 -6.57 2.97
N GLU A 96 3.75 -7.77 2.66
CA GLU A 96 4.54 -9.00 2.71
C GLU A 96 4.66 -9.55 1.30
N GLN A 97 5.86 -9.44 0.74
CA GLN A 97 6.18 -9.96 -0.59
C GLN A 97 6.75 -11.37 -0.45
N HIS A 98 5.95 -12.37 -0.78
CA HIS A 98 6.36 -13.78 -0.74
C HIS A 98 7.15 -14.13 -2.01
N ARG A 99 6.73 -13.62 -3.16
CA ARG A 99 7.51 -13.47 -4.39
C ARG A 99 7.17 -12.17 -5.10
N PRO A 100 8.07 -11.61 -5.92
CA PRO A 100 7.71 -10.49 -6.79
C PRO A 100 6.56 -10.85 -7.73
N ILE A 101 5.65 -9.90 -7.90
CA ILE A 101 4.60 -9.98 -8.91
C ILE A 101 5.21 -9.55 -10.24
N VAL A 102 4.94 -10.34 -11.29
CA VAL A 102 5.51 -10.14 -12.63
C VAL A 102 4.39 -9.85 -13.62
N ALA A 103 4.67 -9.06 -14.65
CA ALA A 103 3.71 -8.85 -15.73
C ALA A 103 3.29 -10.19 -16.36
N GLY A 104 1.98 -10.39 -16.50
CA GLY A 104 1.38 -11.64 -16.93
C GLY A 104 0.86 -12.52 -15.79
N ASP A 105 1.19 -12.23 -14.54
CA ASP A 105 0.55 -12.91 -13.41
C ASP A 105 -0.96 -12.64 -13.44
N GLU A 106 -1.75 -13.67 -13.13
CA GLU A 106 -3.19 -13.58 -12.97
C GLU A 106 -3.55 -13.89 -11.53
N LEU A 107 -4.09 -12.90 -10.83
CA LEU A 107 -4.23 -12.94 -9.39
C LEU A 107 -5.69 -13.03 -8.95
N VAL A 108 -5.96 -13.91 -7.99
CA VAL A 108 -7.18 -13.89 -7.17
C VAL A 108 -6.90 -13.03 -5.94
N ILE A 109 -7.86 -12.18 -5.56
CA ILE A 109 -7.73 -11.29 -4.41
C ILE A 109 -8.80 -11.62 -3.38
N ASP A 110 -8.36 -11.96 -2.19
CA ASP A 110 -9.21 -12.21 -1.04
C ASP A 110 -9.14 -11.03 -0.07
N VAL A 111 -10.26 -10.70 0.55
CA VAL A 111 -10.40 -9.60 1.51
C VAL A 111 -10.95 -10.14 2.82
N GLU A 112 -10.33 -9.79 3.92
CA GLU A 112 -10.75 -10.21 5.25
C GLU A 112 -10.64 -9.08 6.27
N LEU A 113 -11.67 -8.91 7.10
CA LEU A 113 -11.59 -8.11 8.31
C LEU A 113 -10.85 -8.92 9.40
N THR A 114 -9.57 -8.64 9.58
CA THR A 114 -8.70 -9.46 10.44
C THR A 114 -8.60 -8.98 11.88
N SER A 115 -8.84 -7.69 12.12
CA SER A 115 -8.75 -7.15 13.47
C SER A 115 -9.58 -5.88 13.63
N VAL A 116 -10.22 -5.78 14.78
CA VAL A 116 -10.80 -4.52 15.30
C VAL A 116 -10.26 -4.35 16.70
N ARG A 117 -9.67 -3.20 17.03
CA ARG A 117 -9.11 -2.92 18.36
C ARG A 117 -9.45 -1.51 18.79
N ARG A 118 -10.04 -1.35 19.97
CA ARG A 118 -10.28 -0.04 20.55
C ARG A 118 -9.11 0.41 21.41
N THR A 119 -8.57 1.56 21.09
CA THR A 119 -7.45 2.16 21.83
C THR A 119 -7.65 3.67 21.95
N ALA A 120 -7.57 4.20 23.16
CA ALA A 120 -7.76 5.64 23.43
C ALA A 120 -9.07 6.20 22.85
N GLY A 121 -10.16 5.42 22.91
CA GLY A 121 -11.48 5.83 22.41
C GLY A 121 -11.67 5.73 20.90
N ARG A 122 -10.67 5.26 20.14
CA ARG A 122 -10.72 5.11 18.67
C ARG A 122 -10.62 3.65 18.27
N ASP A 123 -11.32 3.27 17.20
CA ASP A 123 -11.30 1.93 16.67
C ASP A 123 -10.26 1.84 15.56
N PHE A 124 -9.28 0.95 15.76
CA PHE A 124 -8.26 0.57 14.79
C PHE A 124 -8.73 -0.70 14.09
N ILE A 125 -8.94 -0.61 12.81
CA ILE A 125 -9.56 -1.62 11.98
C ILE A 125 -8.54 -2.09 10.96
N THR A 126 -8.25 -3.40 10.94
CA THR A 126 -7.29 -3.97 9.99
C THR A 126 -8.01 -4.87 9.00
N VAL A 127 -7.84 -4.56 7.73
CA VAL A 127 -8.27 -5.37 6.60
C VAL A 127 -7.03 -6.00 5.95
N THR A 128 -7.13 -7.28 5.64
CA THR A 128 -6.05 -8.03 4.99
C THR A 128 -6.49 -8.44 3.58
N ASN A 129 -5.66 -8.09 2.60
CA ASN A 129 -5.79 -8.56 1.23
C ASN A 129 -4.75 -9.65 0.97
N THR A 130 -5.18 -10.77 0.41
CA THR A 130 -4.31 -11.87 0.02
C THR A 130 -4.35 -12.03 -1.49
N PHE A 131 -3.18 -12.02 -2.10
CA PHE A 131 -3.01 -12.14 -3.56
C PHE A 131 -2.46 -13.53 -3.86
N THR A 132 -3.25 -14.33 -4.58
CA THR A 132 -2.89 -15.70 -4.96
C THR A 132 -2.75 -15.79 -6.48
N ASP A 133 -1.62 -16.26 -6.96
CA ASP A 133 -1.40 -16.52 -8.38
C ASP A 133 -2.17 -17.78 -8.81
N ILE A 134 -2.96 -17.65 -9.85
CA ILE A 134 -3.81 -18.74 -10.36
C ILE A 134 -2.97 -19.88 -10.91
N ALA A 135 -1.88 -19.54 -11.61
CA ALA A 135 -1.07 -20.56 -12.30
C ALA A 135 -0.38 -21.52 -11.32
N SER A 136 0.11 -21.00 -10.20
CA SER A 136 0.78 -21.81 -9.17
C SER A 136 -0.14 -22.22 -8.01
N GLY A 137 -1.26 -21.53 -7.81
CA GLY A 137 -2.11 -21.64 -6.62
C GLY A 137 -1.44 -21.11 -5.35
N GLU A 138 -0.32 -20.39 -5.46
CA GLU A 138 0.45 -19.91 -4.33
C GLU A 138 0.11 -18.47 -3.98
N ARG A 139 0.10 -18.16 -2.68
CA ARG A 139 0.03 -16.79 -2.17
C ARG A 139 1.33 -16.09 -2.48
N VAL A 140 1.27 -15.02 -3.26
CA VAL A 140 2.44 -14.27 -3.72
C VAL A 140 2.64 -12.96 -2.97
N HIS A 141 1.56 -12.39 -2.45
CA HIS A 141 1.61 -11.14 -1.70
C HIS A 141 0.52 -11.07 -0.63
N THR A 142 0.79 -10.38 0.47
CA THR A 142 -0.21 -10.06 1.50
C THR A 142 -0.09 -8.59 1.86
N LEU A 143 -1.24 -7.93 1.98
CA LEU A 143 -1.34 -6.53 2.33
C LEU A 143 -2.21 -6.39 3.59
N HIS A 144 -1.73 -5.67 4.60
CA HIS A 144 -2.50 -5.37 5.80
C HIS A 144 -2.66 -3.85 5.91
N THR A 145 -3.88 -3.39 5.72
CA THR A 145 -4.25 -1.98 5.84
C THR A 145 -4.91 -1.75 7.20
N THR A 146 -4.34 -0.87 8.02
CA THR A 146 -4.96 -0.45 9.27
C THR A 146 -5.43 0.99 9.17
N VAL A 147 -6.71 1.19 9.42
CA VAL A 147 -7.36 2.50 9.45
C VAL A 147 -7.93 2.81 10.83
N VAL A 148 -8.14 4.09 11.11
CA VAL A 148 -8.95 4.57 12.22
C VAL A 148 -10.27 5.06 11.66
N GLY A 149 -11.38 4.57 12.20
CA GLY A 149 -12.71 5.09 11.91
C GLY A 149 -12.90 6.45 12.58
N VAL A 150 -13.45 7.41 11.84
CA VAL A 150 -13.72 8.78 12.28
C VAL A 150 -15.20 9.04 12.14
N THR A 151 -15.83 9.56 13.20
CA THR A 151 -17.27 9.85 13.24
C THR A 151 -17.56 11.34 13.00
N ALA A 152 -18.83 11.68 12.75
CA ALA A 152 -19.28 13.05 12.52
C ALA A 152 -18.94 14.03 13.67
N ASP A 153 -18.72 13.52 14.89
CA ASP A 153 -18.30 14.35 16.01
C ASP A 153 -16.88 14.91 15.85
N ASP A 154 -16.07 14.28 15.00
CA ASP A 154 -14.67 14.63 14.73
C ASP A 154 -14.48 15.39 13.39
N ILE A 155 -15.53 15.53 12.58
CA ILE A 155 -15.44 16.14 11.21
C ILE A 155 -16.59 17.13 11.00
N ASP A 156 -16.31 18.22 10.27
CA ASP A 156 -17.35 19.15 9.82
C ASP A 156 -18.37 18.43 8.90
N ALA A 157 -19.65 18.62 9.16
CA ALA A 157 -20.75 17.97 8.44
C ALA A 157 -20.69 18.21 6.90
N GLY A 158 -20.13 19.34 6.47
CA GLY A 158 -19.99 19.68 5.05
C GLY A 158 -18.90 18.87 4.33
N VAL A 159 -17.93 18.29 5.05
CA VAL A 159 -16.81 17.52 4.44
C VAL A 159 -17.33 16.31 3.69
N LYS A 160 -18.22 15.53 4.29
CA LYS A 160 -18.76 14.32 3.70
C LYS A 160 -19.50 14.61 2.38
N GLU A 161 -20.35 15.61 2.40
CA GLU A 161 -21.09 16.02 1.20
C GLU A 161 -20.15 16.55 0.11
N ALA A 162 -19.17 17.39 0.47
CA ALA A 162 -18.19 17.91 -0.48
C ALA A 162 -17.34 16.79 -1.11
N VAL A 163 -16.90 15.81 -0.31
CA VAL A 163 -16.14 14.65 -0.81
C VAL A 163 -17.03 13.83 -1.76
N GLN A 164 -18.25 13.51 -1.37
CA GLN A 164 -19.16 12.71 -2.21
C GLN A 164 -19.46 13.40 -3.55
N ASN A 165 -19.63 14.72 -3.56
CA ASN A 165 -19.88 15.48 -4.78
C ASN A 165 -18.67 15.59 -5.71
N ALA A 166 -17.45 15.47 -5.16
CA ALA A 166 -16.22 15.60 -5.92
C ALA A 166 -15.64 14.26 -6.41
N MET A 167 -16.06 13.14 -5.80
CA MET A 167 -15.55 11.81 -6.18
C MET A 167 -16.16 11.32 -7.48
N MET A 168 -15.44 10.44 -8.19
CA MET A 168 -15.95 9.76 -9.38
C MET A 168 -17.26 9.03 -9.08
N HIS A 169 -18.19 9.06 -10.02
CA HIS A 169 -19.48 8.43 -9.86
C HIS A 169 -19.43 6.92 -9.68
N ASP A 170 -18.55 6.24 -10.37
CA ASP A 170 -18.40 4.79 -10.26
C ASP A 170 -16.94 4.45 -10.02
N MET A 171 -16.64 4.09 -8.77
CA MET A 171 -15.31 3.69 -8.37
C MET A 171 -15.11 2.17 -8.32
N ASN A 172 -16.18 1.38 -8.49
CA ASN A 172 -16.15 -0.08 -8.43
C ASN A 172 -15.85 -0.69 -9.81
N ILE A 173 -14.78 -0.23 -10.45
CA ILE A 173 -14.39 -0.73 -11.79
C ILE A 173 -14.23 -2.25 -11.82
N LEU A 174 -13.77 -2.86 -10.74
CA LEU A 174 -13.63 -4.31 -10.63
C LEU A 174 -14.96 -5.03 -10.41
N ASP A 175 -15.99 -4.30 -10.01
CA ASP A 175 -17.35 -4.82 -9.78
C ASP A 175 -18.27 -4.59 -10.97
N ILE A 176 -17.80 -4.02 -12.09
CA ILE A 176 -18.63 -3.82 -13.29
C ILE A 176 -19.09 -5.18 -13.80
N GLY A 177 -20.39 -5.44 -13.68
CA GLY A 177 -21.00 -6.70 -14.04
C GLY A 177 -20.94 -7.78 -12.98
N ALA A 178 -20.36 -7.50 -11.81
CA ALA A 178 -20.41 -8.40 -10.68
C ALA A 178 -21.85 -8.58 -10.19
N ASN A 179 -22.21 -9.82 -9.84
CA ASN A 179 -23.48 -10.10 -9.18
C ASN A 179 -23.37 -9.65 -7.72
N PRO A 180 -24.16 -8.66 -7.24
CA PRO A 180 -24.13 -8.25 -5.83
C PRO A 180 -24.34 -9.43 -4.86
N GLU A 181 -25.09 -10.45 -5.26
CA GLU A 181 -25.31 -11.67 -4.48
C GLU A 181 -24.04 -12.54 -4.37
N ALA A 182 -23.09 -12.43 -5.31
CA ALA A 182 -21.83 -13.17 -5.25
C ALA A 182 -20.94 -12.76 -4.06
N TYR A 183 -21.21 -11.63 -3.49
CA TYR A 183 -20.52 -11.10 -2.31
C TYR A 183 -21.20 -11.45 -0.98
N GLU A 184 -22.33 -12.17 -1.01
CA GLU A 184 -22.88 -12.73 0.22
C GLU A 184 -21.88 -13.71 0.80
N LYS A 185 -21.34 -13.33 1.98
CA LYS A 185 -20.49 -14.10 2.87
C LYS A 185 -19.83 -15.33 2.22
N THR A 186 -18.87 -15.08 1.35
CA THR A 186 -18.11 -16.15 0.70
C THR A 186 -17.41 -16.95 1.79
N VAL A 187 -17.63 -18.24 1.83
CA VAL A 187 -16.93 -19.12 2.76
C VAL A 187 -15.47 -19.16 2.33
N ARG A 188 -14.58 -18.89 3.30
CA ARG A 188 -13.14 -19.01 3.05
C ARG A 188 -12.85 -20.42 2.51
N PRO A 189 -12.06 -20.55 1.42
CA PRO A 189 -11.70 -21.87 0.92
C PRO A 189 -11.10 -22.73 2.02
N GLU A 190 -11.53 -23.99 2.10
CA GLU A 190 -10.95 -24.95 3.03
C GLU A 190 -9.49 -25.26 2.63
N GLY A 191 -8.62 -25.34 3.62
CA GLY A 191 -7.21 -25.64 3.44
C GLY A 191 -6.29 -24.43 3.51
N GLU A 192 -5.03 -24.69 3.81
CA GLU A 192 -3.98 -23.67 3.78
C GLU A 192 -3.58 -23.38 2.34
N VAL A 193 -3.74 -22.13 1.92
CA VAL A 193 -3.13 -21.66 0.67
C VAL A 193 -1.62 -21.69 0.86
N LYS A 194 -0.91 -22.46 0.03
CA LYS A 194 0.54 -22.51 0.08
C LYS A 194 1.11 -21.11 -0.13
N ILE A 195 1.91 -20.65 0.84
CA ILE A 195 2.65 -19.41 0.68
C ILE A 195 3.81 -19.72 -0.27
N SER A 196 4.00 -18.90 -1.29
CA SER A 196 5.15 -19.03 -2.17
C SER A 196 6.42 -18.96 -1.32
N ASP A 197 7.31 -19.91 -1.48
CA ASP A 197 8.66 -19.87 -0.87
C ASP A 197 9.54 -18.81 -1.53
N GLY A 198 8.92 -18.11 -2.51
CA GLY A 198 9.45 -16.96 -3.18
C GLY A 198 10.19 -17.30 -4.44
N GLY A 199 10.60 -18.56 -4.65
CA GLY A 199 11.57 -18.78 -5.72
C GLY A 199 12.59 -17.63 -5.76
N LEU A 200 12.69 -16.88 -4.63
CA LEU A 200 13.52 -15.68 -4.43
C LEU A 200 14.97 -16.14 -4.45
N THR A 201 15.36 -16.58 -5.64
CA THR A 201 16.77 -16.78 -5.95
C THR A 201 17.44 -15.44 -5.68
N ARG A 202 18.46 -15.48 -4.85
CA ARG A 202 19.33 -14.34 -4.59
C ARG A 202 19.91 -13.89 -5.91
N THR A 203 19.37 -12.81 -6.47
CA THR A 203 19.75 -12.38 -7.80
C THR A 203 21.14 -11.79 -7.82
N PRO A 204 21.87 -11.87 -8.94
CA PRO A 204 23.17 -11.24 -9.08
C PRO A 204 23.18 -9.73 -8.80
N GLY A 205 22.04 -9.06 -9.03
CA GLY A 205 21.88 -7.62 -8.81
C GLY A 205 21.76 -7.23 -7.35
N THR A 206 21.36 -8.16 -6.46
CA THR A 206 21.21 -7.86 -5.04
C THR A 206 22.57 -7.62 -4.37
N ARG A 207 22.63 -6.65 -3.47
CA ARG A 207 23.82 -6.32 -2.69
C ARG A 207 24.34 -7.57 -1.95
N PRO A 208 25.67 -7.84 -1.98
CA PRO A 208 26.26 -8.97 -1.23
C PRO A 208 26.11 -8.78 0.28
N PHE A 209 25.69 -9.84 0.99
CA PHE A 209 25.52 -9.82 2.44
C PHE A 209 26.79 -9.40 3.18
N ASP A 210 27.94 -9.93 2.75
CA ASP A 210 29.23 -9.71 3.39
C ASP A 210 29.76 -8.27 3.23
N GLN A 211 29.07 -7.44 2.41
CA GLN A 211 29.35 -6.02 2.22
C GLN A 211 28.40 -5.11 3.03
N VAL A 212 27.54 -5.68 3.87
CA VAL A 212 26.57 -4.94 4.67
C VAL A 212 26.84 -5.17 6.15
N GLN A 213 26.81 -4.10 6.94
CA GLN A 213 27.00 -4.18 8.39
C GLN A 213 25.82 -3.54 9.12
N ALA A 214 25.51 -4.05 10.32
CA ALA A 214 24.55 -3.39 11.19
C ALA A 214 25.09 -1.99 11.57
N GLY A 215 24.23 -1.00 11.43
CA GLY A 215 24.61 0.39 11.62
C GLY A 215 24.95 1.15 10.33
N ASP A 216 25.11 0.47 9.19
CA ASP A 216 25.33 1.13 7.90
C ASP A 216 24.16 2.08 7.58
N GLU A 217 24.51 3.27 7.15
CA GLU A 217 23.56 4.28 6.70
C GLU A 217 23.41 4.23 5.17
N LEU A 218 22.17 4.25 4.72
CA LEU A 218 21.88 4.39 3.29
C LEU A 218 22.12 5.86 2.90
N PRO A 219 22.68 6.14 1.72
CA PRO A 219 22.79 7.51 1.23
C PRO A 219 21.41 8.20 1.24
N ALA A 220 21.33 9.38 1.86
CA ALA A 220 20.07 10.13 1.91
C ALA A 220 19.56 10.41 0.49
N HIS A 221 18.26 10.33 0.31
CA HIS A 221 17.60 10.56 -0.97
C HIS A 221 16.55 11.65 -0.83
N HIS A 222 16.56 12.58 -1.78
CA HIS A 222 15.59 13.66 -1.85
C HIS A 222 14.74 13.49 -3.10
N THR A 223 13.44 13.58 -2.93
CA THR A 223 12.49 13.60 -4.04
C THR A 223 11.52 14.75 -3.87
N ARG A 224 10.94 15.20 -4.99
CA ARG A 224 9.97 16.29 -5.01
C ARG A 224 8.65 15.80 -5.52
N LEU A 225 7.57 16.21 -4.86
CA LEU A 225 6.20 16.03 -5.29
C LEU A 225 5.57 17.35 -5.70
N SER A 226 4.91 17.34 -6.85
CA SER A 226 4.04 18.39 -7.36
C SER A 226 2.57 17.98 -7.26
N ARG A 227 1.66 18.92 -7.47
CA ARG A 227 0.22 18.59 -7.63
C ARG A 227 -0.05 17.64 -8.79
N GLY A 228 0.74 17.75 -9.88
CA GLY A 228 0.67 16.82 -11.01
C GLY A 228 0.98 15.39 -10.63
N ASP A 229 1.96 15.17 -9.73
CA ASP A 229 2.29 13.83 -9.24
C ASP A 229 1.13 13.24 -8.42
N LEU A 230 0.44 14.06 -7.61
CA LEU A 230 -0.72 13.62 -6.83
C LEU A 230 -1.89 13.23 -7.76
N VAL A 231 -2.19 14.04 -8.77
CA VAL A 231 -3.23 13.75 -9.76
C VAL A 231 -2.89 12.49 -10.55
N ASN A 232 -1.64 12.34 -10.99
CA ASN A 232 -1.18 11.14 -11.69
C ASN A 232 -1.32 9.90 -10.81
N TYR A 233 -0.90 9.97 -9.54
CA TYR A 233 -1.04 8.85 -8.61
C TYR A 233 -2.49 8.50 -8.37
N ALA A 234 -3.38 9.49 -8.15
CA ALA A 234 -4.81 9.29 -7.97
C ALA A 234 -5.42 8.49 -9.13
N GLY A 235 -5.10 8.86 -10.37
CA GLY A 235 -5.58 8.16 -11.57
C GLY A 235 -5.00 6.76 -11.74
N VAL A 236 -3.73 6.57 -11.45
CA VAL A 236 -3.04 5.28 -11.60
C VAL A 236 -3.40 4.30 -10.49
N ALA A 237 -3.45 4.74 -9.25
CA ALA A 237 -3.76 3.90 -8.09
C ALA A 237 -5.26 3.73 -7.86
N GLY A 238 -6.10 4.62 -8.43
CA GLY A 238 -7.54 4.64 -8.20
C GLY A 238 -7.93 5.34 -6.87
N ASP A 239 -7.00 6.05 -6.21
CA ASP A 239 -7.28 6.83 -5.00
C ASP A 239 -7.72 8.24 -5.37
N ALA A 240 -9.01 8.39 -5.62
CA ALA A 240 -9.61 9.65 -6.05
C ALA A 240 -10.02 10.56 -4.88
N ASN A 241 -9.60 10.30 -3.64
CA ASN A 241 -9.97 11.12 -2.49
C ASN A 241 -9.55 12.59 -2.71
N PRO A 242 -10.51 13.54 -2.71
CA PRO A 242 -10.26 14.92 -3.10
C PRO A 242 -9.32 15.68 -2.16
N ILE A 243 -9.06 15.20 -0.95
CA ILE A 243 -8.06 15.81 -0.06
C ILE A 243 -6.64 15.83 -0.67
N HIS A 244 -6.42 15.02 -1.72
CA HIS A 244 -5.14 14.92 -2.42
C HIS A 244 -5.04 15.79 -3.67
N TRP A 245 -6.13 16.45 -4.12
CA TRP A 245 -6.11 17.25 -5.34
C TRP A 245 -7.01 18.49 -5.30
N ASP A 246 -8.01 18.55 -4.40
CA ASP A 246 -8.88 19.71 -4.21
C ASP A 246 -8.49 20.47 -2.94
N GLU A 247 -8.06 21.73 -3.11
CA GLU A 247 -7.55 22.55 -2.02
C GLU A 247 -8.68 23.02 -1.09
N GLU A 248 -9.88 23.27 -1.62
CA GLU A 248 -11.02 23.71 -0.82
C GLU A 248 -11.50 22.59 0.09
N ILE A 249 -11.62 21.38 -0.45
CA ILE A 249 -12.01 20.19 0.33
C ILE A 249 -10.93 19.82 1.35
N ALA A 250 -9.64 19.92 1.00
CA ALA A 250 -8.57 19.70 1.96
C ALA A 250 -8.65 20.66 3.14
N LYS A 251 -8.89 21.95 2.89
CA LYS A 251 -9.07 22.97 3.94
C LYS A 251 -10.32 22.73 4.77
N LEU A 252 -11.44 22.36 4.13
CA LEU A 252 -12.68 21.99 4.82
C LEU A 252 -12.46 20.79 5.77
N ALA A 253 -11.62 19.84 5.35
CA ALA A 253 -11.20 18.71 6.17
C ALA A 253 -10.17 19.07 7.27
N GLY A 254 -9.87 20.36 7.49
CA GLY A 254 -8.96 20.84 8.51
C GLY A 254 -7.47 20.71 8.15
N LEU A 255 -7.16 20.42 6.89
CA LEU A 255 -5.79 20.37 6.40
C LEU A 255 -5.33 21.77 5.94
N PRO A 256 -4.03 22.10 6.05
CA PRO A 256 -3.55 23.41 5.62
C PRO A 256 -3.58 23.60 4.10
N ASP A 257 -3.49 22.53 3.35
CA ASP A 257 -3.49 22.42 1.90
C ASP A 257 -3.69 20.96 1.48
N VAL A 258 -3.68 20.63 0.19
CA VAL A 258 -3.71 19.21 -0.22
C VAL A 258 -2.49 18.49 0.32
N ILE A 259 -2.66 17.20 0.56
CA ILE A 259 -1.62 16.33 1.11
C ILE A 259 -1.30 15.21 0.13
N ALA A 260 -0.06 14.72 0.16
CA ALA A 260 0.31 13.53 -0.59
C ALA A 260 -0.43 12.29 -0.06
N HIS A 261 -0.80 11.39 -0.97
CA HIS A 261 -1.30 10.07 -0.59
C HIS A 261 -0.25 9.34 0.28
N GLY A 262 -0.67 8.74 1.36
CA GLY A 262 0.20 7.94 2.22
C GLY A 262 0.92 6.85 1.44
N MET A 263 0.17 6.17 0.56
CA MET A 263 0.69 5.11 -0.31
C MET A 263 1.69 5.60 -1.35
N LEU A 264 1.53 6.82 -1.89
CA LEU A 264 2.54 7.44 -2.76
C LEU A 264 3.86 7.62 -2.01
N THR A 265 3.80 8.18 -0.79
CA THR A 265 5.02 8.38 0.01
C THR A 265 5.68 7.05 0.39
N MET A 266 4.89 6.00 0.61
CA MET A 266 5.41 4.64 0.83
C MET A 266 6.06 4.08 -0.43
N GLY A 267 5.46 4.28 -1.61
CA GLY A 267 6.04 3.87 -2.89
C GLY A 267 7.41 4.51 -3.14
N LEU A 268 7.53 5.83 -2.89
CA LEU A 268 8.81 6.54 -2.94
C LEU A 268 9.85 5.93 -1.99
N GLY A 269 9.44 5.62 -0.75
CA GLY A 269 10.29 4.97 0.25
C GLY A 269 10.72 3.56 -0.15
N ALA A 270 9.84 2.81 -0.82
CA ALA A 270 10.17 1.50 -1.38
C ALA A 270 11.23 1.60 -2.47
N GLY A 271 11.06 2.51 -3.44
CA GLY A 271 12.02 2.77 -4.50
C GLY A 271 13.40 3.21 -3.97
N PHE A 272 13.42 4.03 -2.91
CA PHE A 272 14.66 4.43 -2.22
C PHE A 272 15.46 3.20 -1.72
N VAL A 273 14.81 2.26 -1.02
CA VAL A 273 15.49 1.08 -0.48
C VAL A 273 15.80 0.06 -1.58
N SER A 274 14.91 -0.13 -2.56
CA SER A 274 15.12 -1.01 -3.71
C SER A 274 16.34 -0.59 -4.52
N SER A 275 16.52 0.70 -4.74
CA SER A 275 17.69 1.24 -5.43
C SER A 275 18.99 0.95 -4.67
N TRP A 276 18.96 1.01 -3.33
CA TRP A 276 20.12 0.67 -2.51
C TRP A 276 20.39 -0.82 -2.46
N SER A 277 19.37 -1.67 -2.37
CA SER A 277 19.52 -3.13 -2.34
C SER A 277 19.93 -3.70 -3.70
N GLY A 278 19.63 -3.00 -4.79
CA GLY A 278 19.95 -3.39 -6.17
C GLY A 278 18.93 -4.30 -6.83
N ASP A 279 17.92 -4.76 -6.08
CA ASP A 279 16.82 -5.57 -6.61
C ASP A 279 15.52 -5.28 -5.83
N PRO A 280 14.46 -4.78 -6.48
CA PRO A 280 13.16 -4.56 -5.85
C PRO A 280 12.55 -5.84 -5.26
N GLY A 281 12.80 -6.99 -5.87
CA GLY A 281 12.35 -8.28 -5.39
C GLY A 281 13.03 -8.77 -4.12
N ALA A 282 14.12 -8.13 -3.70
CA ALA A 282 14.84 -8.48 -2.48
C ALA A 282 14.09 -8.08 -1.19
N VAL A 283 13.17 -7.10 -1.27
CA VAL A 283 12.39 -6.67 -0.11
C VAL A 283 11.26 -7.66 0.13
N THR A 284 11.27 -8.32 1.29
CA THR A 284 10.27 -9.35 1.65
C THR A 284 9.14 -8.82 2.52
N LYS A 285 9.39 -7.74 3.26
CA LYS A 285 8.38 -7.08 4.09
C LYS A 285 8.65 -5.59 4.18
N TYR A 286 7.60 -4.80 4.09
CA TYR A 286 7.63 -3.36 4.33
C TYR A 286 6.48 -2.98 5.25
N SER A 287 6.79 -2.37 6.37
CA SER A 287 5.81 -1.90 7.36
C SER A 287 6.01 -0.42 7.62
N VAL A 288 4.94 0.36 7.57
CA VAL A 288 4.98 1.81 7.85
C VAL A 288 3.81 2.19 8.75
N ARG A 289 4.10 2.91 9.82
CA ARG A 289 3.13 3.73 10.53
C ARG A 289 3.23 5.16 10.02
N LEU A 290 2.13 5.66 9.48
CA LEU A 290 2.04 7.04 9.05
C LEU A 290 1.93 7.96 10.28
N SER A 291 2.52 9.16 10.21
CA SER A 291 2.57 10.09 11.34
C SER A 291 1.98 11.44 10.97
N GLN A 292 2.64 12.22 10.13
CA GLN A 292 2.18 13.52 9.65
C GLN A 292 1.99 13.49 8.14
N PRO A 293 1.00 14.18 7.59
CA PRO A 293 0.85 14.28 6.15
C PRO A 293 2.00 15.10 5.53
N ALA A 294 2.39 14.75 4.32
CA ALA A 294 3.23 15.61 3.48
C ALA A 294 2.33 16.61 2.76
N VAL A 295 2.37 17.86 3.16
CA VAL A 295 1.59 18.94 2.53
C VAL A 295 2.24 19.35 1.22
N VAL A 296 1.44 19.47 0.13
CA VAL A 296 1.93 19.77 -1.22
C VAL A 296 1.32 21.09 -1.74
N PRO A 297 1.90 22.25 -1.40
CA PRO A 297 1.44 23.53 -1.90
C PRO A 297 1.50 23.61 -3.43
N ALA A 298 0.55 24.34 -4.04
CA ALA A 298 0.37 24.35 -5.50
C ALA A 298 1.60 24.83 -6.29
N LYS A 299 2.34 25.81 -5.76
CA LYS A 299 3.48 26.43 -6.45
C LYS A 299 4.81 25.81 -6.07
N GLU A 300 4.99 25.55 -4.77
CA GLU A 300 6.26 25.11 -4.20
C GLU A 300 6.42 23.57 -4.31
N GLY A 301 5.31 22.82 -4.30
CA GLY A 301 5.35 21.36 -4.16
C GLY A 301 5.81 20.94 -2.76
N ALA A 302 6.25 19.72 -2.61
CA ALA A 302 6.80 19.19 -1.36
C ALA A 302 8.12 18.47 -1.64
N ASP A 303 9.14 18.78 -0.86
CA ASP A 303 10.37 18.00 -0.82
C ASP A 303 10.25 16.94 0.28
N ILE A 304 10.61 15.70 -0.06
CA ILE A 304 10.65 14.57 0.86
C ILE A 304 12.08 14.06 0.94
N GLU A 305 12.61 14.03 2.16
CA GLU A 305 13.90 13.45 2.48
C GLU A 305 13.71 12.04 3.03
N PHE A 306 14.35 11.05 2.38
CA PHE A 306 14.43 9.69 2.87
C PHE A 306 15.82 9.40 3.44
N THR A 307 15.85 8.71 4.58
CA THR A 307 17.05 8.19 5.21
C THR A 307 16.85 6.71 5.54
N GLY A 308 17.92 5.94 5.57
CA GLY A 308 17.86 4.53 5.90
C GLY A 308 19.05 4.12 6.77
N LYS A 309 18.82 3.12 7.64
CA LYS A 309 19.86 2.53 8.46
C LYS A 309 19.64 1.04 8.64
N VAL A 310 20.66 0.25 8.40
CA VAL A 310 20.64 -1.19 8.67
C VAL A 310 20.57 -1.40 10.19
N LYS A 311 19.43 -1.97 10.64
CA LYS A 311 19.15 -2.20 12.07
C LYS A 311 19.82 -3.50 12.56
N SER A 312 19.66 -4.55 11.79
CA SER A 312 20.12 -5.90 12.15
C SER A 312 20.36 -6.73 10.90
N LEU A 313 21.20 -7.73 11.04
CA LEU A 313 21.51 -8.72 10.02
C LEU A 313 21.34 -10.11 10.61
N ASP A 314 20.89 -11.03 9.78
CA ASP A 314 20.79 -12.46 10.08
C ASP A 314 21.67 -13.23 9.09
N PRO A 315 22.79 -13.79 9.54
CA PRO A 315 23.72 -14.51 8.68
C PRO A 315 23.16 -15.85 8.19
N ASP A 316 22.28 -16.49 8.94
CA ASP A 316 21.75 -17.81 8.58
C ASP A 316 20.83 -17.71 7.36
N THR A 317 20.03 -16.67 7.31
CA THR A 317 19.13 -16.38 6.18
C THR A 317 19.71 -15.40 5.16
N ARG A 318 20.89 -14.81 5.43
CA ARG A 318 21.50 -13.71 4.68
C ARG A 318 20.52 -12.58 4.45
N SER A 319 19.80 -12.19 5.49
CA SER A 319 18.80 -11.13 5.46
C SER A 319 19.11 -10.03 6.47
N GLY A 320 18.37 -8.94 6.39
CA GLY A 320 18.51 -7.85 7.35
C GLY A 320 17.26 -6.97 7.40
N ALA A 321 17.18 -6.19 8.46
CA ALA A 321 16.16 -5.18 8.65
C ALA A 321 16.75 -3.78 8.49
N VAL A 322 16.09 -2.93 7.71
CA VAL A 322 16.44 -1.52 7.50
C VAL A 322 15.35 -0.67 8.12
N ILE A 323 15.72 0.31 8.96
CA ILE A 323 14.83 1.37 9.41
C ILE A 323 14.83 2.46 8.34
N VAL A 324 13.64 2.90 7.95
CA VAL A 324 13.45 3.96 6.95
C VAL A 324 12.87 5.20 7.64
N GLY A 325 13.50 6.33 7.46
CA GLY A 325 12.98 7.64 7.86
C GLY A 325 12.47 8.39 6.64
N ALA A 326 11.36 9.12 6.80
CA ALA A 326 10.86 10.04 5.80
C ALA A 326 10.41 11.35 6.46
N LYS A 327 10.81 12.48 5.90
CA LYS A 327 10.46 13.83 6.39
C LYS A 327 10.00 14.70 5.24
N SER A 328 9.06 15.59 5.52
CA SER A 328 8.67 16.70 4.65
C SER A 328 8.55 17.97 5.47
N ALA A 329 9.11 19.08 4.99
CA ALA A 329 9.19 20.36 5.72
C ALA A 329 9.69 20.19 7.17
N GLY A 330 10.70 19.33 7.39
CA GLY A 330 11.28 19.03 8.70
C GLY A 330 10.44 18.15 9.62
N LYS A 331 9.21 17.80 9.25
CA LYS A 331 8.33 16.94 10.04
C LYS A 331 8.43 15.48 9.56
N LYS A 332 8.39 14.53 10.51
CA LYS A 332 8.36 13.09 10.18
C LYS A 332 7.00 12.74 9.58
N ILE A 333 7.01 12.19 8.36
CA ILE A 333 5.81 11.63 7.71
C ILE A 333 5.68 10.14 8.01
N PHE A 334 6.78 9.43 8.26
CA PHE A 334 6.78 8.07 8.82
C PHE A 334 7.10 8.11 10.32
N GLY A 335 6.20 7.58 11.15
CA GLY A 335 6.43 7.43 12.58
C GLY A 335 7.41 6.29 12.86
N LEU A 336 7.14 5.12 12.27
CA LEU A 336 8.01 3.95 12.25
C LEU A 336 7.89 3.29 10.88
N ALA A 337 9.01 3.07 10.21
CA ALA A 337 9.05 2.30 8.98
C ALA A 337 10.24 1.34 8.99
N THR A 338 9.98 0.10 8.56
CA THR A 338 11.01 -0.96 8.48
C THR A 338 10.83 -1.77 7.22
N MET A 339 11.96 -2.20 6.62
CA MET A 339 11.99 -3.14 5.50
C MET A 339 12.87 -4.32 5.83
N ASN A 340 12.40 -5.54 5.54
CA ASN A 340 13.21 -6.74 5.57
C ASN A 340 13.72 -7.03 4.16
N ILE A 341 15.01 -7.29 4.04
CA ILE A 341 15.69 -7.45 2.75
C ILE A 341 16.46 -8.77 2.77
N ARG A 342 16.43 -9.51 1.67
CA ARG A 342 17.33 -10.64 1.40
C ARG A 342 18.52 -10.15 0.59
N PHE A 343 19.72 -10.49 1.03
CA PHE A 343 20.96 -10.16 0.34
C PHE A 343 21.51 -11.38 -0.41
N ARG A 344 22.37 -11.12 -1.39
CA ARG A 344 23.08 -12.15 -2.15
C ARG A 344 24.16 -12.84 -1.31
#